data_42d7f0b2260b1ce7cb286f586d62e71a
#
_entry.id   42d7f0b2260b1ce7cb286f586d62e71a
#
_cell.length_a   1.000
_cell.length_b   1.000
_cell.length_c   1.000
_cell.angle_alpha   90.00
_cell.angle_beta   90.00
_cell.angle_gamma   90.00
#
_symmetry.space_group_name_H-M   'P 1'
#
loop_
_entity.id
_entity.type
_entity.pdbx_description
1 polymer ?
#
loop_
_entity_poly.entity_id
_entity_poly.type
_entity_poly.pdbx_seq_one_letter_code
_entity_poly.pdbx_strand_id
1 'polypeptide(L)'
;MKREVYESQKAFAGEKKASMQRRCVGHDYTGRMMYMVTMVTEGRRTLFGKVVGKSDAAEDSDDAPHIVLSELGQRVSDEWWAAATHHHEIEVVALQMMPDHLHGILFVREQMEKPLGMALRGFKQRCNGHYRELVLGVTPVSSVALPTQQTGQQTGQGQQEPPKKDRRGEERTHGLLFARGYNDKLLLRQGQLQRWLDYLHDNPRRLLMKREHPDLFRVQRGLMVAGQQCSAIGNRFLLQRPVRLQVQCSRSFTDEEIAERQAWWLQQARGGAVLVSPCISKGEKQVMRAAFDEGLPLITLQENGFTDLAKPGGRRMEACSRGQLLILAPWEHHNERLTIRRDQCLALNDLARIICECAHPL
;
A
#
# COMPACT_ATOMS: atom_id res chain seq x y z
N MET A 1 27.38 -9.61 -4.27
CA MET A 1 27.49 -10.65 -5.32
C MET A 1 27.30 -9.98 -6.66
N LYS A 2 28.24 -10.14 -7.61
CA LYS A 2 28.12 -9.53 -8.95
C LYS A 2 26.92 -10.15 -9.68
N ARG A 3 26.22 -9.35 -10.49
CA ARG A 3 25.03 -9.78 -11.25
C ARG A 3 25.27 -11.03 -12.09
N GLU A 4 26.45 -11.14 -12.67
CA GLU A 4 26.88 -12.30 -13.49
C GLU A 4 26.93 -13.61 -12.66
N VAL A 5 27.46 -13.56 -11.42
CA VAL A 5 27.50 -14.72 -10.51
C VAL A 5 26.08 -15.13 -10.10
N TYR A 6 25.19 -14.15 -9.89
CA TYR A 6 23.78 -14.42 -9.59
C TYR A 6 23.06 -15.09 -10.78
N GLU A 7 23.24 -14.55 -11.99
CA GLU A 7 22.59 -15.12 -13.19
C GLU A 7 23.11 -16.55 -13.47
N SER A 8 24.41 -16.84 -13.26
CA SER A 8 24.96 -18.18 -13.41
C SER A 8 24.42 -19.20 -12.39
N GLN A 9 24.07 -18.74 -11.19
CA GLN A 9 23.50 -19.59 -10.13
C GLN A 9 21.98 -19.75 -10.21
N LYS A 10 21.30 -18.97 -11.03
CA LYS A 10 19.83 -18.92 -11.13
C LYS A 10 19.22 -20.27 -11.54
N ALA A 11 19.88 -21.00 -12.41
CA ALA A 11 19.46 -22.34 -12.85
C ALA A 11 19.45 -23.39 -11.72
N PHE A 12 20.28 -23.20 -10.69
CA PHE A 12 20.42 -24.11 -9.56
C PHE A 12 19.64 -23.67 -8.32
N ALA A 13 18.98 -22.52 -8.37
CA ALA A 13 18.36 -21.89 -7.20
C ALA A 13 17.05 -22.55 -6.73
N GLY A 14 16.53 -23.55 -7.44
CA GLY A 14 15.24 -24.17 -7.14
C GLY A 14 14.07 -23.18 -7.14
N GLU A 15 12.86 -23.65 -6.86
CA GLU A 15 11.67 -22.81 -6.82
C GLU A 15 11.73 -21.83 -5.63
N LYS A 16 11.68 -20.53 -5.90
CA LYS A 16 11.76 -19.49 -4.85
C LYS A 16 10.49 -19.51 -3.99
N LYS A 17 10.64 -19.69 -2.69
CA LYS A 17 9.53 -19.54 -1.73
C LYS A 17 8.91 -18.15 -1.88
N ALA A 18 7.60 -18.03 -1.71
CA ALA A 18 6.86 -16.76 -1.88
C ALA A 18 7.44 -15.59 -1.04
N SER A 19 8.01 -15.88 0.15
CA SER A 19 8.71 -14.90 0.98
C SER A 19 10.01 -14.37 0.38
N MET A 20 10.68 -15.14 -0.49
CA MET A 20 11.92 -14.75 -1.16
C MET A 20 11.67 -13.95 -2.45
N GLN A 21 10.50 -14.11 -3.06
CA GLN A 21 10.10 -13.33 -4.26
C GLN A 21 9.89 -11.85 -3.97
N ARG A 22 9.75 -11.47 -2.69
CA ARG A 22 9.53 -10.09 -2.24
C ARG A 22 10.81 -9.31 -1.96
N ARG A 23 11.96 -9.95 -2.02
CA ARG A 23 13.27 -9.32 -1.79
C ARG A 23 13.93 -8.95 -3.11
N CYS A 24 14.74 -7.90 -3.07
CA CYS A 24 15.54 -7.52 -4.22
C CYS A 24 16.60 -8.59 -4.46
N VAL A 25 16.45 -9.29 -5.57
CA VAL A 25 17.36 -10.36 -5.96
C VAL A 25 18.70 -9.77 -6.42
N GLY A 26 19.81 -10.30 -5.91
CA GLY A 26 21.15 -9.81 -6.24
C GLY A 26 21.60 -8.58 -5.43
N HIS A 27 20.76 -8.04 -4.51
CA HIS A 27 21.16 -6.98 -3.62
C HIS A 27 21.98 -7.53 -2.43
N ASP A 28 23.05 -6.83 -2.08
CA ASP A 28 23.84 -7.11 -0.89
C ASP A 28 23.18 -6.47 0.34
N TYR A 29 22.56 -7.31 1.17
CA TYR A 29 21.88 -6.89 2.40
C TYR A 29 22.85 -6.67 3.59
N THR A 30 24.15 -6.75 3.38
CA THR A 30 25.16 -6.39 4.38
C THR A 30 25.70 -4.98 4.18
N GLY A 31 25.59 -4.45 2.95
CA GLY A 31 26.14 -3.16 2.57
C GLY A 31 25.29 -1.96 3.01
N ARG A 32 25.91 -0.78 2.96
CA ARG A 32 25.27 0.50 3.27
C ARG A 32 24.05 0.75 2.40
N MET A 33 22.87 0.83 3.01
CA MET A 33 21.61 1.06 2.31
C MET A 33 20.49 1.44 3.29
N MET A 34 19.51 2.17 2.80
CA MET A 34 18.29 2.47 3.54
C MET A 34 17.14 1.59 3.07
N TYR A 35 16.39 1.04 4.01
CA TYR A 35 15.30 0.10 3.76
C TYR A 35 14.01 0.56 4.43
N MET A 36 12.91 0.52 3.70
CA MET A 36 11.57 0.54 4.31
C MET A 36 11.09 -0.89 4.47
N VAL A 37 10.94 -1.33 5.70
CA VAL A 37 10.54 -2.68 6.09
C VAL A 37 9.06 -2.69 6.47
N THR A 38 8.32 -3.70 6.00
CA THR A 38 6.93 -3.92 6.41
C THR A 38 6.80 -5.33 6.99
N MET A 39 6.28 -5.42 8.22
CA MET A 39 5.97 -6.68 8.88
C MET A 39 4.51 -6.72 9.28
N VAL A 40 3.83 -7.82 8.97
CA VAL A 40 2.42 -8.00 9.30
C VAL A 40 2.24 -9.05 10.40
N THR A 41 1.23 -8.89 11.23
CA THR A 41 0.85 -9.91 12.21
C THR A 41 0.36 -11.17 11.50
N GLU A 42 0.56 -12.32 12.12
CA GLU A 42 0.01 -13.59 11.62
C GLU A 42 -1.52 -13.49 11.52
N GLY A 43 -2.05 -13.78 10.33
CA GLY A 43 -3.49 -13.69 10.04
C GLY A 43 -4.06 -12.27 10.03
N ARG A 44 -3.22 -11.23 9.98
CA ARG A 44 -3.67 -9.82 10.01
C ARG A 44 -4.48 -9.46 11.25
N ARG A 45 -4.15 -10.06 12.40
CA ARG A 45 -4.79 -9.76 13.68
C ARG A 45 -4.41 -8.35 14.15
N THR A 46 -5.39 -7.59 14.62
CA THR A 46 -5.21 -6.21 15.13
C THR A 46 -4.68 -6.21 16.56
N LEU A 47 -3.40 -6.58 16.75
CA LEU A 47 -2.78 -6.81 18.05
C LEU A 47 -2.02 -5.59 18.58
N PHE A 48 -1.64 -4.65 17.73
CA PHE A 48 -0.78 -3.53 18.12
C PHE A 48 -1.54 -2.29 18.60
N GLY A 49 -2.88 -2.30 18.53
CA GLY A 49 -3.68 -1.18 18.95
C GLY A 49 -4.84 -0.87 18.02
N LYS A 50 -5.33 0.36 18.08
CA LYS A 50 -6.45 0.84 17.27
C LYS A 50 -6.15 2.21 16.68
N VAL A 51 -6.69 2.47 15.49
CA VAL A 51 -6.71 3.81 14.91
C VAL A 51 -7.85 4.60 15.54
N VAL A 52 -7.57 5.85 15.88
CA VAL A 52 -8.53 6.84 16.40
C VAL A 52 -8.40 8.15 15.65
N GLY A 53 -9.33 9.06 15.86
CA GLY A 53 -9.41 10.35 15.18
C GLY A 53 -10.44 10.38 14.06
N LYS A 54 -10.42 11.43 13.24
CA LYS A 54 -11.29 11.65 12.09
C LYS A 54 -10.46 11.80 10.82
N SER A 55 -10.87 11.18 9.72
CA SER A 55 -10.06 11.18 8.49
C SER A 55 -9.95 12.57 7.85
N ASP A 56 -10.91 13.45 8.09
CA ASP A 56 -10.99 14.83 7.60
C ASP A 56 -10.40 15.87 8.57
N ALA A 57 -9.99 15.46 9.77
CA ALA A 57 -9.39 16.38 10.75
C ALA A 57 -8.05 16.95 10.25
N ALA A 58 -7.73 18.19 10.66
CA ALA A 58 -6.44 18.81 10.41
C ALA A 58 -5.31 18.00 11.09
N GLU A 59 -4.09 18.04 10.53
CA GLU A 59 -2.95 17.25 11.04
C GLU A 59 -2.51 17.66 12.45
N ASP A 60 -2.69 18.89 12.80
CA ASP A 60 -2.32 19.51 14.08
C ASP A 60 -3.47 19.55 15.10
N SER A 61 -4.61 18.95 14.81
CA SER A 61 -5.77 18.90 15.71
C SER A 61 -5.73 17.68 16.63
N ASP A 62 -6.39 17.77 17.80
CA ASP A 62 -6.55 16.64 18.74
C ASP A 62 -7.29 15.45 18.11
N ASP A 63 -8.13 15.73 17.11
CA ASP A 63 -8.86 14.72 16.33
C ASP A 63 -8.04 14.14 15.18
N ALA A 64 -6.77 14.53 15.00
CA ALA A 64 -5.93 14.03 13.93
C ALA A 64 -5.79 12.49 14.01
N PRO A 65 -5.85 11.79 12.87
CA PRO A 65 -5.73 10.32 12.84
C PRO A 65 -4.42 9.82 13.40
N HIS A 66 -4.48 8.97 14.44
CA HIS A 66 -3.30 8.35 15.04
C HIS A 66 -3.60 6.94 15.56
N ILE A 67 -2.57 6.23 15.99
CA ILE A 67 -2.69 4.90 16.57
C ILE A 67 -2.54 4.98 18.09
N VAL A 68 -3.56 4.55 18.81
CA VAL A 68 -3.44 4.26 20.24
C VAL A 68 -2.94 2.83 20.37
N LEU A 69 -1.70 2.69 20.83
CA LEU A 69 -1.05 1.40 20.96
C LEU A 69 -1.63 0.57 22.09
N SER A 70 -1.68 -0.74 21.90
CA SER A 70 -1.85 -1.72 22.98
C SER A 70 -0.53 -1.87 23.73
N GLU A 71 -0.53 -2.52 24.90
CA GLU A 71 0.70 -2.84 25.62
C GLU A 71 1.67 -3.64 24.74
N LEU A 72 1.17 -4.64 24.00
CA LEU A 72 2.00 -5.37 23.02
C LEU A 72 2.52 -4.44 21.92
N GLY A 73 1.69 -3.53 21.41
CA GLY A 73 2.10 -2.54 20.41
C GLY A 73 3.24 -1.66 20.89
N GLN A 74 3.16 -1.22 22.17
CA GLN A 74 4.21 -0.42 22.80
C GLN A 74 5.52 -1.22 22.92
N ARG A 75 5.48 -2.46 23.46
CA ARG A 75 6.66 -3.33 23.54
C ARG A 75 7.32 -3.59 22.19
N VAL A 76 6.51 -3.81 21.15
CA VAL A 76 7.03 -3.99 19.78
C VAL A 76 7.66 -2.71 19.23
N SER A 77 7.09 -1.54 19.53
CA SER A 77 7.66 -0.24 19.18
C SER A 77 9.01 -0.03 19.87
N ASP A 78 9.10 -0.30 21.17
CA ASP A 78 10.33 -0.17 21.94
C ASP A 78 11.43 -1.08 21.40
N GLU A 79 11.11 -2.33 21.06
CA GLU A 79 12.05 -3.27 20.41
C GLU A 79 12.54 -2.78 19.05
N TRP A 80 11.71 -2.07 18.30
CA TRP A 80 12.14 -1.48 17.02
C TRP A 80 13.17 -0.38 17.23
N TRP A 81 12.89 0.54 18.14
CA TRP A 81 13.81 1.63 18.47
C TRP A 81 15.11 1.14 19.12
N ALA A 82 15.05 0.03 19.85
CA ALA A 82 16.22 -0.64 20.43
C ALA A 82 17.09 -1.37 19.39
N ALA A 83 16.70 -1.45 18.11
CA ALA A 83 17.48 -2.15 17.08
C ALA A 83 18.91 -1.61 16.94
N ALA A 84 19.10 -0.30 17.06
CA ALA A 84 20.42 0.35 17.05
C ALA A 84 21.31 -0.05 18.24
N THR A 85 20.72 -0.40 19.37
CA THR A 85 21.47 -0.89 20.56
C THR A 85 22.01 -2.30 20.35
N HIS A 86 21.29 -3.13 19.57
CA HIS A 86 21.72 -4.49 19.26
C HIS A 86 22.64 -4.57 18.04
N HIS A 87 22.58 -3.58 17.15
CA HIS A 87 23.31 -3.52 15.88
C HIS A 87 23.78 -2.09 15.65
N HIS A 88 25.02 -1.78 16.02
CA HIS A 88 25.61 -0.43 15.93
C HIS A 88 25.69 0.08 14.48
N GLU A 89 25.68 -0.82 13.51
CA GLU A 89 25.68 -0.49 12.07
C GLU A 89 24.32 0.02 11.59
N ILE A 90 23.26 -0.17 12.40
CA ILE A 90 21.87 0.16 12.02
C ILE A 90 21.43 1.44 12.75
N GLU A 91 20.95 2.40 11.99
CA GLU A 91 20.21 3.55 12.48
C GLU A 91 18.71 3.36 12.23
N VAL A 92 17.90 3.60 13.26
CA VAL A 92 16.44 3.60 13.15
C VAL A 92 15.98 5.00 12.73
N VAL A 93 15.46 5.13 11.51
CA VAL A 93 15.04 6.42 10.95
C VAL A 93 13.59 6.73 11.27
N ALA A 94 12.70 5.74 11.18
CA ALA A 94 11.28 5.93 11.42
C ALA A 94 10.58 4.63 11.77
N LEU A 95 9.42 4.76 12.43
CA LEU A 95 8.47 3.68 12.68
C LEU A 95 7.05 4.22 12.61
N GLN A 96 6.18 3.50 11.92
CA GLN A 96 4.73 3.67 11.97
C GLN A 96 4.10 2.34 12.35
N MET A 97 3.56 2.30 13.56
CA MET A 97 2.73 1.18 14.01
C MET A 97 1.33 1.31 13.44
N MET A 98 0.78 0.19 12.97
CA MET A 98 -0.60 0.05 12.53
C MET A 98 -1.25 -1.08 13.31
N PRO A 99 -2.58 -1.19 13.38
CA PRO A 99 -3.23 -2.21 14.21
C PRO A 99 -2.77 -3.65 13.96
N ASP A 100 -2.49 -4.01 12.71
CA ASP A 100 -2.16 -5.37 12.25
C ASP A 100 -0.79 -5.49 11.56
N HIS A 101 0.01 -4.43 11.53
CA HIS A 101 1.33 -4.42 10.91
C HIS A 101 2.15 -3.22 11.36
N LEU A 102 3.42 -3.22 11.01
CA LEU A 102 4.29 -2.06 11.16
C LEU A 102 5.00 -1.75 9.82
N HIS A 103 5.31 -0.47 9.65
CA HIS A 103 6.26 0.03 8.67
C HIS A 103 7.40 0.73 9.39
N GLY A 104 8.63 0.36 9.11
CA GLY A 104 9.77 1.03 9.70
C GLY A 104 10.84 1.31 8.67
N ILE A 105 11.61 2.37 8.87
CA ILE A 105 12.75 2.73 8.03
C ILE A 105 14.02 2.51 8.83
N LEU A 106 14.91 1.69 8.28
CA LEU A 106 16.23 1.41 8.82
C LEU A 106 17.31 1.87 7.83
N PHE A 107 18.37 2.45 8.36
CA PHE A 107 19.55 2.78 7.59
C PHE A 107 20.73 1.94 8.08
N VAL A 108 21.23 1.06 7.23
CA VAL A 108 22.52 0.39 7.43
C VAL A 108 23.60 1.41 7.03
N ARG A 109 24.32 1.96 8.02
CA ARG A 109 25.30 3.03 7.84
C ARG A 109 26.64 2.53 7.33
N GLU A 110 27.02 1.33 7.76
CA GLU A 110 28.29 0.69 7.46
C GLU A 110 28.11 -0.79 7.20
N GLN A 111 29.16 -1.45 6.72
CA GLN A 111 29.14 -2.85 6.37
C GLN A 111 28.81 -3.71 7.60
N MET A 112 27.76 -4.51 7.53
CA MET A 112 27.36 -5.48 8.55
C MET A 112 28.09 -6.81 8.35
N GLU A 113 28.42 -7.48 9.45
CA GLU A 113 28.94 -8.86 9.40
C GLU A 113 27.88 -9.83 8.84
N LYS A 114 26.63 -9.65 9.22
CA LYS A 114 25.49 -10.51 8.83
C LYS A 114 24.42 -9.70 8.10
N PRO A 115 23.70 -10.30 7.13
CA PRO A 115 22.66 -9.58 6.39
C PRO A 115 21.57 -9.03 7.32
N LEU A 116 21.02 -7.84 6.98
CA LEU A 116 19.91 -7.16 7.68
C LEU A 116 18.78 -8.13 8.10
N GLY A 117 18.51 -9.15 7.29
CA GLY A 117 17.52 -10.18 7.61
C GLY A 117 17.76 -10.93 8.92
N MET A 118 19.01 -11.00 9.40
CA MET A 118 19.33 -11.61 10.71
C MET A 118 18.96 -10.68 11.86
N ALA A 119 19.23 -9.38 11.74
CA ALA A 119 18.78 -8.38 12.71
C ALA A 119 17.23 -8.36 12.82
N LEU A 120 16.53 -8.39 11.69
CA LEU A 120 15.07 -8.46 11.67
C LEU A 120 14.52 -9.78 12.22
N ARG A 121 15.25 -10.88 12.08
CA ARG A 121 14.91 -12.15 12.71
C ARG A 121 15.03 -12.06 14.24
N GLY A 122 16.10 -11.48 14.75
CA GLY A 122 16.30 -11.21 16.19
C GLY A 122 15.18 -10.35 16.75
N PHE A 123 14.84 -9.24 16.08
CA PHE A 123 13.70 -8.39 16.41
C PHE A 123 12.41 -9.22 16.53
N LYS A 124 12.06 -10.02 15.52
CA LYS A 124 10.86 -10.88 15.56
C LYS A 124 10.87 -11.87 16.72
N GLN A 125 12.02 -12.41 17.08
CA GLN A 125 12.14 -13.35 18.20
C GLN A 125 11.85 -12.68 19.54
N ARG A 126 12.37 -11.46 19.77
CA ARG A 126 12.09 -10.68 21.01
C ARG A 126 10.61 -10.30 21.08
N CYS A 127 10.06 -9.76 19.99
CA CYS A 127 8.62 -9.44 19.94
C CYS A 127 7.71 -10.66 20.17
N ASN A 128 8.14 -11.84 19.71
CA ASN A 128 7.43 -13.10 19.96
C ASN A 128 7.45 -13.48 21.45
N GLY A 129 8.52 -13.13 22.18
CA GLY A 129 8.59 -13.27 23.64
C GLY A 129 7.47 -12.46 24.31
N HIS A 130 7.38 -11.16 24.00
CA HIS A 130 6.32 -10.28 24.51
C HIS A 130 4.92 -10.77 24.13
N TYR A 131 4.73 -11.25 22.92
CA TYR A 131 3.44 -11.80 22.49
C TYR A 131 3.03 -13.04 23.30
N ARG A 132 3.97 -13.95 23.57
CA ARG A 132 3.71 -15.14 24.39
C ARG A 132 3.36 -14.78 25.82
N GLU A 133 4.07 -13.82 26.40
CA GLU A 133 3.83 -13.33 27.75
C GLU A 133 2.46 -12.65 27.85
N LEU A 134 2.22 -11.61 27.04
CA LEU A 134 1.06 -10.73 27.18
C LEU A 134 -0.24 -11.30 26.61
N VAL A 135 -0.16 -12.12 25.58
CA VAL A 135 -1.35 -12.59 24.85
C VAL A 135 -1.64 -14.06 25.07
N LEU A 136 -0.59 -14.89 25.17
CA LEU A 136 -0.76 -16.32 25.37
C LEU A 136 -0.63 -16.74 26.86
N GLY A 137 -0.24 -15.83 27.76
CA GLY A 137 -0.08 -16.12 29.17
C GLY A 137 1.06 -17.13 29.47
N VAL A 138 2.01 -17.27 28.55
CA VAL A 138 3.15 -18.18 28.71
C VAL A 138 4.33 -17.41 29.26
N THR A 139 4.61 -17.56 30.54
CA THR A 139 5.80 -16.97 31.18
C THR A 139 7.06 -17.54 30.54
N PRO A 140 8.07 -16.72 30.17
CA PRO A 140 9.36 -17.22 29.73
C PRO A 140 9.96 -18.10 30.83
N VAL A 141 10.14 -19.38 30.58
CA VAL A 141 10.95 -20.23 31.46
C VAL A 141 12.36 -19.66 31.39
N SER A 142 12.78 -19.01 32.48
CA SER A 142 14.16 -18.56 32.68
C SER A 142 15.07 -19.76 32.37
N SER A 143 16.08 -19.55 31.52
CA SER A 143 17.05 -20.56 31.10
C SER A 143 17.89 -20.97 32.31
N VAL A 144 17.36 -21.86 33.14
CA VAL A 144 18.14 -22.65 34.07
C VAL A 144 18.37 -24.02 33.41
N ALA A 145 19.64 -24.38 33.37
CA ALA A 145 20.25 -25.57 32.84
C ALA A 145 19.32 -26.78 32.64
N LEU A 146 19.49 -27.42 31.50
CA LEU A 146 18.97 -28.77 31.20
C LEU A 146 19.30 -29.77 32.35
N PRO A 147 18.33 -30.45 32.92
CA PRO A 147 18.51 -31.77 33.45
C PRO A 147 18.01 -32.80 32.44
N THR A 148 18.84 -33.79 32.27
CA THR A 148 18.64 -35.03 31.55
C THR A 148 17.31 -35.70 31.91
N GLN A 149 16.65 -36.23 30.91
CA GLN A 149 15.56 -37.19 30.88
C GLN A 149 15.03 -37.75 32.22
N GLN A 150 13.73 -37.57 32.43
CA GLN A 150 12.89 -38.64 32.99
C GLN A 150 11.47 -38.57 32.45
N THR A 151 11.05 -39.70 31.91
CA THR A 151 9.71 -40.10 31.50
C THR A 151 8.70 -40.03 32.67
N GLY A 152 7.52 -39.43 32.48
CA GLY A 152 6.43 -39.48 33.46
C GLY A 152 5.18 -38.75 32.99
N GLN A 153 4.25 -39.50 32.53
CA GLN A 153 2.81 -39.42 32.33
C GLN A 153 2.05 -38.10 32.62
N GLN A 154 1.28 -37.75 31.63
CA GLN A 154 0.15 -36.87 31.42
C GLN A 154 -0.89 -36.78 32.56
N THR A 155 -1.50 -35.61 32.70
CA THR A 155 -2.99 -35.46 32.65
C THR A 155 -3.33 -33.98 32.53
N GLY A 156 -4.22 -33.63 31.57
CA GLY A 156 -4.76 -32.28 31.41
C GLY A 156 -5.25 -32.03 29.97
N GLN A 157 -6.40 -32.58 29.61
CA GLN A 157 -7.07 -32.34 28.32
C GLN A 157 -7.61 -30.93 28.25
N GLY A 158 -6.87 -29.99 27.62
CA GLY A 158 -7.42 -28.80 26.99
C GLY A 158 -7.64 -29.11 25.52
N GLN A 159 -8.87 -29.06 25.06
CA GLN A 159 -9.20 -29.22 23.63
C GLN A 159 -8.54 -28.09 22.84
N GLN A 160 -7.43 -28.40 22.18
CA GLN A 160 -6.81 -27.51 21.21
C GLN A 160 -7.61 -27.62 19.91
N GLU A 161 -8.23 -26.50 19.47
CA GLU A 161 -8.77 -26.42 18.12
C GLU A 161 -7.69 -26.79 17.10
N PRO A 162 -8.02 -27.59 16.04
CA PRO A 162 -7.05 -27.95 15.03
C PRO A 162 -6.51 -26.70 14.32
N PRO A 163 -5.22 -26.67 13.92
CA PRO A 163 -4.60 -25.54 13.27
C PRO A 163 -5.36 -25.16 12.00
N LYS A 164 -5.85 -23.92 11.95
CA LYS A 164 -6.52 -23.39 10.76
C LYS A 164 -5.50 -23.24 9.63
N LYS A 165 -5.73 -23.88 8.49
CA LYS A 165 -4.90 -23.74 7.29
C LYS A 165 -5.03 -22.35 6.70
N ASP A 166 -3.95 -21.78 6.18
CA ASP A 166 -3.99 -20.55 5.43
C ASP A 166 -4.61 -20.76 4.03
N ARG A 167 -4.76 -19.67 3.24
CA ARG A 167 -5.32 -19.75 1.87
C ARG A 167 -4.50 -20.65 0.91
N ARG A 168 -3.32 -21.14 1.32
CA ARG A 168 -2.43 -22.01 0.57
C ARG A 168 -2.40 -23.43 1.13
N GLY A 169 -3.22 -23.74 2.14
CA GLY A 169 -3.25 -25.06 2.77
C GLY A 169 -2.07 -25.35 3.72
N GLU A 170 -1.19 -24.36 3.98
CA GLU A 170 -0.11 -24.50 4.96
C GLU A 170 -0.67 -24.38 6.38
N GLU A 171 -0.20 -25.24 7.29
CA GLU A 171 -0.58 -25.14 8.70
C GLU A 171 -0.11 -23.81 9.28
N ARG A 172 -1.04 -23.08 9.90
CA ARG A 172 -0.69 -21.86 10.64
C ARG A 172 0.15 -22.27 11.84
N THR A 173 1.32 -21.65 11.96
CA THR A 173 2.16 -21.78 13.13
C THR A 173 1.51 -21.02 14.29
N HIS A 174 0.67 -21.73 15.06
CA HIS A 174 0.11 -21.17 16.29
C HIS A 174 1.23 -20.66 17.19
N GLY A 175 1.08 -19.45 17.70
CA GLY A 175 2.01 -18.85 18.64
C GLY A 175 3.08 -17.94 18.04
N LEU A 176 2.98 -17.55 16.77
CA LEU A 176 3.80 -16.49 16.19
C LEU A 176 3.04 -15.17 16.13
N LEU A 177 3.71 -14.08 16.51
CA LEU A 177 3.19 -12.73 16.38
C LEU A 177 3.11 -12.29 14.94
N PHE A 178 4.22 -12.43 14.20
CA PHE A 178 4.34 -11.99 12.82
C PHE A 178 4.19 -13.13 11.83
N ALA A 179 3.58 -12.83 10.70
CA ALA A 179 3.59 -13.68 9.52
C ALA A 179 5.02 -14.01 9.07
N ARG A 180 5.17 -15.10 8.31
CA ARG A 180 6.45 -15.53 7.78
C ARG A 180 7.02 -14.49 6.81
N GLY A 181 8.29 -14.15 6.97
CA GLY A 181 9.00 -13.18 6.14
C GLY A 181 8.68 -11.72 6.50
N TYR A 182 9.04 -10.82 5.64
CA TYR A 182 8.77 -9.38 5.66
C TYR A 182 8.89 -8.83 4.23
N ASN A 183 8.33 -7.65 3.98
CA ASN A 183 8.60 -6.90 2.76
C ASN A 183 9.66 -5.84 3.04
N ASP A 184 10.54 -5.62 2.08
CA ASP A 184 11.48 -4.52 2.07
C ASP A 184 11.46 -3.77 0.74
N LYS A 185 11.76 -2.48 0.82
CA LYS A 185 12.00 -1.60 -0.32
C LYS A 185 13.30 -0.86 -0.09
N LEU A 186 14.12 -0.75 -1.14
CA LEU A 186 15.39 -0.04 -1.09
C LEU A 186 15.20 1.42 -1.48
N LEU A 187 15.95 2.30 -0.82
CA LEU A 187 16.03 3.71 -1.19
C LEU A 187 17.06 3.86 -2.30
N LEU A 188 16.57 4.04 -3.53
CA LEU A 188 17.39 4.09 -4.74
C LEU A 188 17.38 5.44 -5.45
N ARG A 189 16.54 6.40 -5.00
CA ARG A 189 16.32 7.67 -5.71
C ARG A 189 16.27 8.83 -4.73
N GLN A 190 16.78 9.98 -5.17
CA GLN A 190 16.64 11.24 -4.46
C GLN A 190 15.16 11.58 -4.18
N GLY A 191 14.87 12.14 -3.00
CA GLY A 191 13.50 12.49 -2.56
C GLY A 191 12.61 11.30 -2.23
N GLN A 192 13.12 10.06 -2.31
CA GLN A 192 12.34 8.87 -1.96
C GLN A 192 12.11 8.73 -0.45
N LEU A 193 13.08 9.16 0.37
CA LEU A 193 12.95 9.12 1.83
C LEU A 193 11.79 10.00 2.29
N GLN A 194 11.71 11.26 1.84
CA GLN A 194 10.61 12.14 2.22
C GLN A 194 9.25 11.53 1.88
N ARG A 195 9.11 11.00 0.67
CA ARG A 195 7.86 10.30 0.26
C ARG A 195 7.53 9.08 1.13
N TRP A 196 8.54 8.39 1.67
CA TRP A 196 8.30 7.30 2.61
C TRP A 196 7.87 7.81 3.97
N LEU A 197 8.48 8.88 4.47
CA LEU A 197 8.08 9.51 5.73
C LEU A 197 6.65 10.03 5.64
N ASP A 198 6.31 10.76 4.58
CA ASP A 198 4.94 11.24 4.32
C ASP A 198 3.94 10.07 4.26
N TYR A 199 4.31 8.97 3.58
CA TYR A 199 3.48 7.77 3.52
C TYR A 199 3.28 7.12 4.90
N LEU A 200 4.33 7.03 5.72
CA LEU A 200 4.24 6.48 7.06
C LEU A 200 3.30 7.33 7.93
N HIS A 201 3.51 8.63 7.93
CA HIS A 201 2.71 9.60 8.69
C HIS A 201 1.22 9.53 8.30
N ASP A 202 0.92 9.44 7.01
CA ASP A 202 -0.45 9.42 6.48
C ASP A 202 -1.18 8.05 6.65
N ASN A 203 -0.49 6.99 7.06
CA ASN A 203 -1.09 5.65 7.14
C ASN A 203 -2.31 5.55 8.08
N PRO A 204 -2.35 6.16 9.28
CA PRO A 204 -3.53 6.14 10.14
C PRO A 204 -4.74 6.78 9.46
N ARG A 205 -4.58 7.95 8.84
CA ARG A 205 -5.61 8.66 8.07
C ARG A 205 -6.15 7.78 6.94
N ARG A 206 -5.26 7.18 6.15
CA ARG A 206 -5.63 6.28 5.05
C ARG A 206 -6.40 5.04 5.51
N LEU A 207 -6.13 4.57 6.73
CA LEU A 207 -6.88 3.45 7.31
C LEU A 207 -8.30 3.88 7.68
N LEU A 208 -8.48 5.06 8.28
CA LEU A 208 -9.81 5.63 8.60
C LEU A 208 -10.62 5.86 7.33
N MET A 209 -10.06 6.55 6.33
CA MET A 209 -10.72 6.77 5.04
C MET A 209 -11.28 5.48 4.43
N LYS A 210 -10.50 4.38 4.48
CA LYS A 210 -10.96 3.07 3.95
C LYS A 210 -12.07 2.45 4.78
N ARG A 211 -12.11 2.71 6.09
CA ARG A 211 -13.15 2.22 6.99
C ARG A 211 -14.44 3.01 6.85
N GLU A 212 -14.32 4.32 6.70
CA GLU A 212 -15.45 5.24 6.56
C GLU A 212 -16.10 5.12 5.18
N HIS A 213 -15.30 4.88 4.12
CA HIS A 213 -15.74 4.86 2.73
C HIS A 213 -15.30 3.57 1.99
N PRO A 214 -15.69 2.36 2.46
CA PRO A 214 -15.18 1.11 1.88
C PRO A 214 -15.51 0.96 0.39
N ASP A 215 -16.65 1.45 -0.05
CA ASP A 215 -17.11 1.33 -1.44
C ASP A 215 -16.29 2.17 -2.42
N LEU A 216 -15.76 3.32 -1.98
CA LEU A 216 -14.91 4.19 -2.80
C LEU A 216 -13.51 3.59 -3.08
N PHE A 217 -13.13 2.57 -2.31
CA PHE A 217 -11.82 1.92 -2.41
C PHE A 217 -11.88 0.47 -2.87
N ARG A 218 -13.09 -0.03 -3.18
CA ARG A 218 -13.27 -1.37 -3.74
C ARG A 218 -13.22 -1.31 -5.26
N VAL A 219 -12.45 -2.21 -5.87
CA VAL A 219 -12.50 -2.40 -7.33
C VAL A 219 -13.87 -2.96 -7.71
N GLN A 220 -14.59 -2.24 -8.52
CA GLN A 220 -15.83 -2.71 -9.16
C GLN A 220 -15.50 -3.22 -10.54
N ARG A 221 -15.85 -4.47 -10.83
CA ARG A 221 -15.65 -5.12 -12.13
C ARG A 221 -16.97 -5.27 -12.85
N GLY A 222 -16.88 -5.33 -14.17
CA GLY A 222 -18.06 -5.57 -15.00
C GLY A 222 -19.06 -4.41 -15.00
N LEU A 223 -18.64 -3.21 -14.62
CA LEU A 223 -19.47 -2.03 -14.69
C LEU A 223 -19.70 -1.67 -16.16
N MET A 224 -20.96 -1.68 -16.60
CA MET A 224 -21.32 -1.23 -17.94
C MET A 224 -21.34 0.30 -17.96
N VAL A 225 -20.45 0.90 -18.74
CA VAL A 225 -20.33 2.36 -18.86
C VAL A 225 -20.46 2.69 -20.35
N ALA A 226 -21.50 3.40 -20.70
CA ALA A 226 -21.79 3.80 -22.10
C ALA A 226 -21.69 2.63 -23.09
N GLY A 227 -22.21 1.47 -22.70
CA GLY A 227 -22.21 0.24 -23.51
C GLY A 227 -20.90 -0.56 -23.49
N GLN A 228 -19.88 -0.11 -22.79
CA GLN A 228 -18.60 -0.80 -22.64
C GLN A 228 -18.40 -1.33 -21.22
N GLN A 229 -17.90 -2.55 -21.09
CA GLN A 229 -17.56 -3.13 -19.80
C GLN A 229 -16.27 -2.52 -19.27
N CYS A 230 -16.30 -1.98 -18.04
CA CYS A 230 -15.18 -1.34 -17.38
C CYS A 230 -14.94 -1.90 -15.99
N SER A 231 -13.72 -1.77 -15.51
CA SER A 231 -13.40 -1.82 -14.08
C SER A 231 -13.25 -0.40 -13.52
N ALA A 232 -13.65 -0.19 -12.25
CA ALA A 232 -13.73 1.14 -11.66
C ALA A 232 -13.24 1.17 -10.22
N ILE A 233 -12.65 2.30 -9.81
CA ILE A 233 -12.38 2.67 -8.42
C ILE A 233 -12.78 4.13 -8.21
N GLY A 234 -13.45 4.44 -7.10
CA GLY A 234 -13.85 5.77 -6.72
C GLY A 234 -15.36 6.00 -6.81
N ASN A 235 -15.76 7.25 -6.92
CA ASN A 235 -17.15 7.66 -6.86
C ASN A 235 -17.88 7.47 -8.21
N ARG A 236 -18.58 6.35 -8.36
CA ARG A 236 -19.37 6.04 -9.57
C ARG A 236 -20.55 6.99 -9.81
N PHE A 237 -21.05 7.68 -8.77
CA PHE A 237 -22.14 8.63 -8.92
C PHE A 237 -21.76 9.85 -9.77
N LEU A 238 -20.47 10.07 -10.02
CA LEU A 238 -20.01 11.07 -10.98
C LEU A 238 -20.49 10.81 -12.42
N LEU A 239 -20.74 9.53 -12.77
CA LEU A 239 -21.34 9.15 -14.05
C LEU A 239 -22.81 9.59 -14.18
N GLN A 240 -23.51 9.76 -13.08
CA GLN A 240 -24.93 10.19 -13.06
C GLN A 240 -25.12 11.71 -13.02
N ARG A 241 -24.02 12.48 -12.92
CA ARG A 241 -24.12 13.94 -12.95
C ARG A 241 -24.62 14.41 -14.32
N PRO A 242 -25.50 15.42 -14.35
CA PRO A 242 -26.15 15.86 -15.59
C PRO A 242 -25.17 16.47 -16.61
N VAL A 243 -24.16 17.16 -16.12
CA VAL A 243 -23.16 17.82 -16.97
C VAL A 243 -21.81 17.13 -16.82
N ARG A 244 -21.35 16.50 -17.87
CA ARG A 244 -20.03 15.88 -18.01
C ARG A 244 -19.37 16.45 -19.25
N LEU A 245 -18.14 16.93 -19.11
CA LEU A 245 -17.41 17.62 -20.16
C LEU A 245 -16.09 16.90 -20.46
N GLN A 246 -15.90 16.52 -21.70
CA GLN A 246 -14.63 15.96 -22.13
C GLN A 246 -13.53 17.01 -22.13
N VAL A 247 -12.42 16.71 -21.47
CA VAL A 247 -11.19 17.47 -21.60
C VAL A 247 -10.33 16.78 -22.67
N GLN A 248 -10.28 17.38 -23.84
CA GLN A 248 -9.47 16.90 -24.97
C GLN A 248 -8.68 18.08 -25.55
N CYS A 249 -7.37 17.95 -25.58
CA CYS A 249 -6.46 18.96 -26.09
C CYS A 249 -5.64 18.39 -27.26
N SER A 250 -5.66 19.09 -28.39
CA SER A 250 -4.76 18.78 -29.51
C SER A 250 -3.30 18.91 -29.07
N ARG A 251 -2.45 18.09 -29.65
CA ARG A 251 -0.98 18.21 -29.47
C ARG A 251 -0.40 19.46 -30.12
N SER A 252 -1.16 20.09 -31.02
CA SER A 252 -0.80 21.33 -31.72
C SER A 252 -1.12 22.60 -30.94
N PHE A 253 -1.85 22.50 -29.82
CA PHE A 253 -2.20 23.68 -29.03
C PHE A 253 -0.98 24.30 -28.38
N THR A 254 -0.89 25.63 -28.45
CA THR A 254 0.11 26.41 -27.71
C THR A 254 -0.19 26.40 -26.20
N ASP A 255 0.78 26.82 -25.39
CA ASP A 255 0.57 26.91 -23.93
C ASP A 255 -0.48 27.96 -23.57
N GLU A 256 -0.62 29.04 -24.36
CA GLU A 256 -1.65 30.07 -24.21
C GLU A 256 -3.06 29.54 -24.51
N GLU A 257 -3.23 28.80 -25.62
CA GLU A 257 -4.50 28.15 -25.98
C GLU A 257 -4.91 27.11 -24.92
N ILE A 258 -3.95 26.38 -24.36
CA ILE A 258 -4.22 25.43 -23.26
C ILE A 258 -4.67 26.20 -22.02
N ALA A 259 -4.03 27.31 -21.65
CA ALA A 259 -4.37 28.10 -20.48
C ALA A 259 -5.78 28.72 -20.57
N GLU A 260 -6.15 29.27 -21.75
CA GLU A 260 -7.49 29.82 -21.99
C GLU A 260 -8.58 28.75 -21.85
N ARG A 261 -8.39 27.59 -22.51
CA ARG A 261 -9.31 26.46 -22.43
C ARG A 261 -9.38 25.88 -21.02
N GLN A 262 -8.25 25.82 -20.31
CA GLN A 262 -8.21 25.39 -18.91
C GLN A 262 -9.12 26.29 -18.04
N ALA A 263 -9.02 27.60 -18.18
CA ALA A 263 -9.85 28.53 -17.42
C ALA A 263 -11.34 28.26 -17.64
N TRP A 264 -11.75 27.99 -18.88
CA TRP A 264 -13.13 27.65 -19.21
C TRP A 264 -13.57 26.33 -18.57
N TRP A 265 -12.79 25.22 -18.70
CA TRP A 265 -13.14 23.92 -18.11
C TRP A 265 -13.23 24.02 -16.57
N LEU A 266 -12.28 24.71 -15.94
CA LEU A 266 -12.31 24.90 -14.48
C LEU A 266 -13.54 25.69 -14.04
N GLN A 267 -13.94 26.72 -14.78
CA GLN A 267 -15.17 27.48 -14.51
C GLN A 267 -16.40 26.58 -14.59
N GLN A 268 -16.52 25.74 -15.62
CA GLN A 268 -17.63 24.80 -15.75
C GLN A 268 -17.64 23.78 -14.58
N ALA A 269 -16.48 23.26 -14.22
CA ALA A 269 -16.36 22.29 -13.13
C ALA A 269 -16.70 22.92 -11.75
N ARG A 270 -16.33 24.18 -11.51
CA ARG A 270 -16.78 24.94 -10.33
C ARG A 270 -18.30 25.12 -10.30
N GLY A 271 -18.94 25.18 -11.47
CA GLY A 271 -20.39 25.17 -11.62
C GLY A 271 -21.04 23.79 -11.46
N GLY A 272 -20.26 22.75 -11.15
CA GLY A 272 -20.75 21.38 -10.87
C GLY A 272 -20.64 20.38 -12.04
N ALA A 273 -20.05 20.79 -13.17
CA ALA A 273 -19.73 19.85 -14.24
C ALA A 273 -18.62 18.88 -13.84
N VAL A 274 -18.67 17.65 -14.31
CA VAL A 274 -17.63 16.63 -14.13
C VAL A 274 -16.70 16.64 -15.34
N LEU A 275 -15.41 16.81 -15.12
CA LEU A 275 -14.43 16.73 -16.21
C LEU A 275 -14.01 15.28 -16.46
N VAL A 276 -14.03 14.88 -17.73
CA VAL A 276 -13.74 13.50 -18.18
C VAL A 276 -12.55 13.48 -19.12
N SER A 277 -11.49 12.73 -18.81
CA SER A 277 -10.32 12.64 -19.69
C SER A 277 -9.47 11.40 -19.44
N PRO A 278 -8.85 10.82 -20.49
CA PRO A 278 -7.79 9.84 -20.35
C PRO A 278 -6.42 10.43 -19.99
N CYS A 279 -6.28 11.77 -19.94
CA CYS A 279 -5.03 12.45 -19.59
C CYS A 279 -3.84 12.03 -20.50
N ILE A 280 -4.03 11.98 -21.81
CA ILE A 280 -3.01 11.51 -22.76
C ILE A 280 -2.08 12.67 -23.15
N SER A 281 -2.62 13.79 -23.62
CA SER A 281 -1.83 14.95 -24.08
C SER A 281 -1.29 15.79 -22.90
N LYS A 282 -0.31 16.67 -23.18
CA LYS A 282 0.22 17.63 -22.20
C LYS A 282 -0.90 18.53 -21.65
N GLY A 283 -1.72 19.08 -22.55
CA GLY A 283 -2.82 19.98 -22.17
C GLY A 283 -3.89 19.29 -21.33
N GLU A 284 -4.31 18.07 -21.70
CA GLU A 284 -5.24 17.29 -20.88
C GLU A 284 -4.71 17.07 -19.48
N LYS A 285 -3.43 16.65 -19.34
CA LYS A 285 -2.79 16.45 -18.04
C LYS A 285 -2.75 17.72 -17.23
N GLN A 286 -2.49 18.87 -17.86
CA GLN A 286 -2.43 20.18 -17.20
C GLN A 286 -3.82 20.58 -16.67
N VAL A 287 -4.85 20.53 -17.50
CA VAL A 287 -6.23 20.86 -17.12
C VAL A 287 -6.72 19.94 -16.00
N MET A 288 -6.58 18.63 -16.18
CA MET A 288 -7.05 17.65 -15.19
C MET A 288 -6.27 17.73 -13.88
N ARG A 289 -5.00 18.13 -13.94
CA ARG A 289 -4.19 18.37 -12.73
C ARG A 289 -4.67 19.60 -11.97
N ALA A 290 -4.92 20.71 -12.66
CA ALA A 290 -5.46 21.92 -12.05
C ALA A 290 -6.82 21.66 -11.39
N ALA A 291 -7.72 20.99 -12.09
CA ALA A 291 -9.02 20.60 -11.53
C ALA A 291 -8.89 19.63 -10.32
N PHE A 292 -7.93 18.71 -10.37
CA PHE A 292 -7.65 17.82 -9.25
C PHE A 292 -7.16 18.58 -8.01
N ASP A 293 -6.26 19.55 -8.21
CA ASP A 293 -5.68 20.35 -7.13
C ASP A 293 -6.74 21.30 -6.49
N GLU A 294 -7.73 21.75 -7.26
CA GLU A 294 -8.88 22.52 -6.75
C GLU A 294 -9.98 21.65 -6.11
N GLY A 295 -9.84 20.32 -6.11
CA GLY A 295 -10.88 19.45 -5.54
C GLY A 295 -12.14 19.27 -6.40
N LEU A 296 -12.07 19.60 -7.69
CA LEU A 296 -13.21 19.54 -8.61
C LEU A 296 -13.50 18.09 -9.05
N PRO A 297 -14.78 17.77 -9.43
CA PRO A 297 -15.18 16.42 -9.76
C PRO A 297 -14.59 15.92 -11.07
N LEU A 298 -13.98 14.74 -11.05
CA LEU A 298 -13.20 14.17 -12.16
C LEU A 298 -13.53 12.71 -12.44
N ILE A 299 -13.61 12.37 -13.72
CA ILE A 299 -13.55 11.00 -14.21
C ILE A 299 -12.28 10.86 -15.05
N THR A 300 -11.38 9.97 -14.64
CA THR A 300 -10.16 9.66 -15.39
C THR A 300 -10.25 8.27 -15.99
N LEU A 301 -9.83 8.13 -17.25
CA LEU A 301 -9.74 6.84 -17.92
C LEU A 301 -8.28 6.41 -18.00
N GLN A 302 -8.02 5.12 -17.78
CA GLN A 302 -6.67 4.57 -17.88
C GLN A 302 -6.67 3.28 -18.71
N GLU A 303 -5.54 3.01 -19.35
CA GLU A 303 -5.37 1.82 -20.18
C GLU A 303 -5.29 0.56 -19.31
N ASN A 304 -4.46 0.55 -18.28
CA ASN A 304 -4.26 -0.65 -17.46
C ASN A 304 -5.39 -0.80 -16.43
N GLY A 305 -6.02 -1.96 -16.40
CA GLY A 305 -7.05 -2.32 -15.44
C GLY A 305 -6.55 -2.42 -13.99
N PHE A 306 -7.37 -2.96 -13.13
CA PHE A 306 -7.07 -3.06 -11.69
C PHE A 306 -6.89 -4.52 -11.27
N THR A 307 -5.91 -4.77 -10.38
CA THR A 307 -5.88 -6.01 -9.58
C THR A 307 -6.98 -5.96 -8.51
N ASP A 308 -7.37 -7.11 -7.93
CA ASP A 308 -8.38 -7.17 -6.86
C ASP A 308 -8.00 -6.39 -5.60
N LEU A 309 -6.69 -6.22 -5.39
CA LEU A 309 -6.13 -5.50 -4.25
C LEU A 309 -5.73 -4.07 -4.61
N ALA A 310 -6.01 -3.60 -5.84
CA ALA A 310 -5.66 -2.26 -6.25
C ALA A 310 -6.34 -1.21 -5.36
N LYS A 311 -5.58 -0.18 -5.02
CA LYS A 311 -6.04 0.99 -4.26
C LYS A 311 -5.45 2.24 -4.88
N PRO A 312 -6.18 3.36 -4.91
CA PRO A 312 -5.61 4.63 -5.32
C PRO A 312 -4.40 4.98 -4.44
N GLY A 313 -3.33 5.47 -5.06
CA GLY A 313 -2.12 5.87 -4.35
C GLY A 313 -2.03 7.38 -4.11
N GLY A 314 -1.33 7.80 -3.03
CA GLY A 314 -1.07 9.21 -2.75
C GLY A 314 -2.34 10.06 -2.69
N ARG A 315 -2.30 11.27 -3.22
CA ARG A 315 -3.40 12.23 -3.27
C ARG A 315 -4.69 11.73 -3.96
N ARG A 316 -4.60 10.72 -4.84
CA ARG A 316 -5.79 10.09 -5.44
C ARG A 316 -6.65 9.37 -4.39
N MET A 317 -6.04 8.87 -3.31
CA MET A 317 -6.78 8.25 -2.22
C MET A 317 -7.66 9.26 -1.50
N GLU A 318 -7.13 10.45 -1.21
CA GLU A 318 -7.89 11.55 -0.60
C GLU A 318 -9.01 12.04 -1.55
N ALA A 319 -8.68 12.19 -2.83
CA ALA A 319 -9.67 12.58 -3.84
C ALA A 319 -10.82 11.56 -3.93
N CYS A 320 -10.52 10.25 -3.87
CA CYS A 320 -11.56 9.23 -3.82
C CYS A 320 -12.39 9.31 -2.53
N SER A 321 -11.76 9.51 -1.35
CA SER A 321 -12.47 9.58 -0.07
C SER A 321 -13.46 10.75 -0.02
N ARG A 322 -13.12 11.87 -0.65
CA ARG A 322 -14.01 13.04 -0.78
C ARG A 322 -15.06 12.90 -1.88
N GLY A 323 -15.09 11.75 -2.57
CA GLY A 323 -15.99 11.53 -3.70
C GLY A 323 -15.68 12.34 -4.96
N GLN A 324 -14.51 12.98 -5.01
CA GLN A 324 -14.06 13.84 -6.11
C GLN A 324 -13.69 13.05 -7.37
N LEU A 325 -13.19 11.81 -7.22
CA LEU A 325 -12.54 11.08 -8.30
C LEU A 325 -13.21 9.73 -8.57
N LEU A 326 -13.43 9.46 -9.87
CA LEU A 326 -13.68 8.14 -10.42
C LEU A 326 -12.55 7.79 -11.40
N ILE A 327 -12.01 6.58 -11.29
CA ILE A 327 -11.02 6.04 -12.23
C ILE A 327 -11.64 4.85 -12.92
N LEU A 328 -11.69 4.87 -14.26
CA LEU A 328 -12.23 3.82 -15.13
C LEU A 328 -11.13 3.18 -15.95
N ALA A 329 -11.22 1.86 -16.15
CA ALA A 329 -10.36 1.12 -17.06
C ALA A 329 -11.21 0.15 -17.89
N PRO A 330 -11.23 0.28 -19.23
CA PRO A 330 -12.00 -0.60 -20.12
C PRO A 330 -11.31 -1.93 -20.42
N TRP A 331 -10.06 -2.09 -20.04
CA TRP A 331 -9.28 -3.32 -20.26
C TRP A 331 -8.92 -4.00 -18.92
N GLU A 332 -8.52 -5.25 -19.02
CA GLU A 332 -8.02 -6.03 -17.89
C GLU A 332 -6.65 -5.55 -17.42
N HIS A 333 -6.27 -5.97 -16.21
CA HIS A 333 -4.97 -5.64 -15.65
C HIS A 333 -3.87 -6.49 -16.29
N HIS A 334 -2.76 -5.83 -16.62
CA HIS A 334 -1.50 -6.48 -17.01
C HIS A 334 -0.32 -5.97 -16.16
N ASN A 335 0.69 -6.82 -15.99
CA ASN A 335 1.88 -6.51 -15.18
C ASN A 335 3.02 -5.89 -16.02
N GLU A 336 2.86 -5.84 -17.31
CA GLU A 336 3.86 -5.32 -18.24
C GLU A 336 3.87 -3.80 -18.22
N ARG A 337 5.05 -3.21 -18.39
CA ARG A 337 5.19 -1.76 -18.63
C ARG A 337 5.08 -1.49 -20.11
N LEU A 338 3.88 -1.43 -20.60
CA LEU A 338 3.61 -1.12 -21.98
C LEU A 338 3.47 0.39 -22.16
N THR A 339 3.94 0.88 -23.32
CA THR A 339 3.59 2.22 -23.78
C THR A 339 2.21 2.14 -24.41
N ILE A 340 1.30 3.05 -23.99
CA ILE A 340 -0.04 3.12 -24.56
C ILE A 340 0.03 3.31 -26.10
N ARG A 341 -0.69 2.47 -26.83
CA ARG A 341 -0.73 2.50 -28.29
C ARG A 341 -1.71 3.55 -28.79
N ARG A 342 -1.57 3.93 -30.06
CA ARG A 342 -2.44 4.94 -30.69
C ARG A 342 -3.90 4.50 -30.71
N ASP A 343 -4.18 3.25 -31.03
CA ASP A 343 -5.54 2.68 -31.02
C ASP A 343 -6.19 2.74 -29.64
N GLN A 344 -5.44 2.44 -28.60
CA GLN A 344 -5.89 2.58 -27.20
C GLN A 344 -6.14 4.04 -26.83
N CYS A 345 -5.29 4.98 -27.27
CA CYS A 345 -5.52 6.41 -27.05
C CYS A 345 -6.84 6.88 -27.69
N LEU A 346 -7.10 6.45 -28.94
CA LEU A 346 -8.34 6.78 -29.64
C LEU A 346 -9.56 6.17 -28.92
N ALA A 347 -9.50 4.89 -28.56
CA ALA A 347 -10.58 4.22 -27.83
C ALA A 347 -10.91 4.88 -26.47
N LEU A 348 -9.89 5.32 -25.72
CA LEU A 348 -10.11 6.04 -24.46
C LEU A 348 -10.75 7.42 -24.67
N ASN A 349 -10.34 8.14 -25.73
CA ASN A 349 -10.96 9.43 -26.07
C ASN A 349 -12.41 9.26 -26.54
N ASP A 350 -12.70 8.23 -27.33
CA ASP A 350 -14.06 7.90 -27.75
C ASP A 350 -14.93 7.51 -26.56
N LEU A 351 -14.43 6.69 -25.65
CA LEU A 351 -15.16 6.36 -24.42
C LEU A 351 -15.42 7.62 -23.58
N ALA A 352 -14.44 8.53 -23.44
CA ALA A 352 -14.63 9.79 -22.73
C ALA A 352 -15.73 10.65 -23.37
N ARG A 353 -15.73 10.73 -24.71
CA ARG A 353 -16.75 11.44 -25.47
C ARG A 353 -18.14 10.83 -25.24
N ILE A 354 -18.29 9.52 -25.39
CA ILE A 354 -19.58 8.84 -25.21
C ILE A 354 -20.10 9.00 -23.78
N ILE A 355 -19.23 8.92 -22.76
CA ILE A 355 -19.60 9.20 -21.36
C ILE A 355 -20.18 10.61 -21.20
N CYS A 356 -19.66 11.60 -21.93
CA CYS A 356 -20.14 12.98 -21.85
C CYS A 356 -21.45 13.21 -22.59
N GLU A 357 -21.65 12.53 -23.74
CA GLU A 357 -22.82 12.67 -24.61
C GLU A 357 -24.01 11.81 -24.15
N CYS A 358 -23.78 10.70 -23.46
CA CYS A 358 -24.82 9.78 -23.02
C CYS A 358 -25.59 10.36 -21.83
N ALA A 359 -26.91 10.40 -21.90
CA ALA A 359 -27.76 10.85 -20.80
C ALA A 359 -27.62 9.93 -19.54
N HIS A 360 -27.53 8.63 -19.76
CA HIS A 360 -27.43 7.59 -18.74
C HIS A 360 -26.25 6.65 -19.06
N PRO A 361 -25.01 7.02 -18.71
CA PRO A 361 -23.83 6.20 -19.05
C PRO A 361 -23.67 4.95 -18.18
N LEU A 362 -24.46 4.82 -17.08
CA LEU A 362 -24.57 3.62 -16.24
C LEU A 362 -25.76 2.81 -16.62
#